data_d0dc8cee898fe09c22af7e211f275aa1
#
_entry.id   d0dc8cee898fe09c22af7e211f275aa1
#
_cell.length_a   1.000
_cell.length_b   1.000
_cell.length_c   1.000
_cell.angle_alpha   90.00
_cell.angle_beta   90.00
_cell.angle_gamma   90.00
#
_symmetry.space_group_name_H-M   'P 1'
#
loop_
_entity.id
_entity.type
_entity.pdbx_description
1 polymer ?
#
loop_
_entity_poly.entity_id
_entity_poly.type
_entity_poly.pdbx_seq_one_letter_code
_entity_poly.pdbx_strand_id
1 'polypeptide(L)'
;YGPVSQGNIEALVLNEGGINQNMGGISVLNKDGSVIPDIFREVNHRPLGDVAQSITKINGKYFVTLDNSKKIEVIDPETFGSVGTILYTQAGFPRQIVAISPTEAIVSDLERQLVRIRTVEPYGEPLEYISIPRSVEYLVTVDNKIFGMTTGGIYVFDTDNISKKAVRVIPEVKNDENTKTCRMLVDKYQRVWALMNIREGNRVCGIELVCIDPHQEKVEVSYTLPISEKANPQAGDVIGTITYNRTDIDPTLNWIYFNVKTCKSNTAAGITSVQSVYRMNIGTGEFEHYLDLPGIDMMYGFSVSPQGEVYLCD
;
A
#
# COMPACT_ATOMS: atom_id res chain seq x y z
N TYR A 1 -23.38 -19.38 10.67
CA TYR A 1 -23.48 -18.18 9.83
C TYR A 1 -23.75 -18.62 8.42
N GLY A 2 -24.69 -17.98 7.74
CA GLY A 2 -24.93 -18.19 6.32
C GLY A 2 -23.80 -17.65 5.47
N PRO A 3 -23.74 -17.97 4.16
CA PRO A 3 -22.74 -17.43 3.27
C PRO A 3 -22.79 -15.90 3.29
N VAL A 4 -21.62 -15.26 3.44
CA VAL A 4 -21.51 -13.79 3.42
C VAL A 4 -21.88 -13.35 2.00
N SER A 5 -22.97 -12.61 1.86
CA SER A 5 -23.36 -12.10 0.56
C SER A 5 -22.40 -11.01 0.11
N GLN A 6 -21.66 -11.25 -0.96
CA GLN A 6 -20.73 -10.26 -1.55
C GLN A 6 -21.40 -8.91 -1.83
N GLY A 7 -22.70 -8.91 -2.16
CA GLY A 7 -23.48 -7.69 -2.35
C GLY A 7 -23.68 -6.84 -1.08
N ASN A 8 -23.44 -7.41 0.09
CA ASN A 8 -23.57 -6.76 1.40
C ASN A 8 -22.24 -6.23 1.94
N ILE A 9 -21.12 -6.65 1.38
CA ILE A 9 -19.80 -6.19 1.85
C ILE A 9 -19.56 -4.75 1.40
N GLU A 10 -19.23 -3.90 2.36
CA GLU A 10 -18.77 -2.52 2.15
C GLU A 10 -17.25 -2.49 2.00
N ALA A 11 -16.54 -3.09 2.94
CA ALA A 11 -15.09 -3.14 2.93
C ALA A 11 -14.54 -4.41 3.60
N LEU A 12 -13.34 -4.79 3.19
CA LEU A 12 -12.51 -5.77 3.88
C LEU A 12 -11.37 -5.06 4.56
N VAL A 13 -11.13 -5.39 5.82
CA VAL A 13 -10.00 -4.90 6.60
C VAL A 13 -9.06 -6.06 6.86
N LEU A 14 -7.84 -5.96 6.32
CA LEU A 14 -6.79 -6.91 6.62
C LEU A 14 -6.09 -6.50 7.91
N ASN A 15 -6.21 -7.32 8.94
CA ASN A 15 -5.58 -7.11 10.23
C ASN A 15 -4.20 -7.75 10.22
N GLU A 16 -3.15 -6.94 10.43
CA GLU A 16 -1.77 -7.41 10.42
C GLU A 16 -1.52 -8.45 11.53
N GLY A 17 -2.02 -8.19 12.72
CA GLY A 17 -1.71 -8.96 13.91
C GLY A 17 -0.33 -8.63 14.49
N GLY A 18 -0.03 -9.15 15.66
CA GLY A 18 1.28 -8.99 16.29
C GLY A 18 2.25 -10.08 15.85
N ILE A 19 3.55 -9.73 15.73
CA ILE A 19 4.61 -10.67 15.37
C ILE A 19 4.67 -11.84 16.38
N ASN A 20 4.73 -13.07 15.88
CA ASN A 20 4.72 -14.33 16.63
C ASN A 20 3.43 -14.59 17.43
N GLN A 21 2.34 -13.90 17.12
CA GLN A 21 1.06 -14.08 17.79
C GLN A 21 0.06 -14.89 16.96
N ASN A 22 0.32 -15.04 15.67
CA ASN A 22 -0.56 -15.73 14.71
C ASN A 22 -2.00 -15.16 14.72
N MET A 23 -2.08 -13.83 14.73
CA MET A 23 -3.33 -13.06 14.85
C MET A 23 -3.67 -12.27 13.60
N GLY A 24 -3.01 -12.53 12.48
CA GLY A 24 -3.46 -12.01 11.20
C GLY A 24 -4.88 -12.49 10.89
N GLY A 25 -5.73 -11.59 10.37
CA GLY A 25 -7.13 -11.90 10.12
C GLY A 25 -7.76 -10.98 9.08
N ILE A 26 -8.98 -11.30 8.67
CA ILE A 26 -9.77 -10.49 7.73
C ILE A 26 -11.08 -10.12 8.41
N SER A 27 -11.28 -8.82 8.68
CA SER A 27 -12.58 -8.31 9.12
C SER A 27 -13.43 -7.90 7.91
N VAL A 28 -14.73 -8.14 8.02
CA VAL A 28 -15.71 -7.70 7.01
C VAL A 28 -16.55 -6.60 7.62
N LEU A 29 -16.57 -5.44 6.99
CA LEU A 29 -17.53 -4.37 7.24
C LEU A 29 -18.68 -4.53 6.23
N ASN A 30 -19.89 -4.69 6.73
CA ASN A 30 -21.10 -4.76 5.91
C ASN A 30 -21.72 -3.37 5.71
N LYS A 31 -22.50 -3.21 4.65
CA LYS A 31 -23.21 -1.96 4.30
C LYS A 31 -24.21 -1.49 5.37
N ASP A 32 -24.69 -2.40 6.20
CA ASP A 32 -25.56 -2.07 7.34
C ASP A 32 -24.78 -1.62 8.59
N GLY A 33 -23.46 -1.53 8.49
CA GLY A 33 -22.55 -1.17 9.57
C GLY A 33 -22.18 -2.32 10.50
N SER A 34 -22.71 -3.53 10.29
CA SER A 34 -22.28 -4.70 11.06
C SER A 34 -20.88 -5.15 10.69
N VAL A 35 -20.15 -5.72 11.66
CA VAL A 35 -18.76 -6.16 11.48
C VAL A 35 -18.63 -7.64 11.83
N ILE A 36 -17.94 -8.39 10.98
CA ILE A 36 -17.44 -9.73 11.27
C ILE A 36 -15.93 -9.60 11.57
N PRO A 37 -15.48 -9.81 12.80
CA PRO A 37 -14.10 -9.48 13.20
C PRO A 37 -13.01 -10.32 12.51
N ASP A 38 -13.26 -11.61 12.25
CA ASP A 38 -12.29 -12.50 11.59
C ASP A 38 -13.04 -13.59 10.82
N ILE A 39 -13.48 -13.24 9.63
CA ILE A 39 -14.24 -14.13 8.75
C ILE A 39 -13.42 -15.37 8.34
N PHE A 40 -12.09 -15.21 8.15
CA PHE A 40 -11.27 -16.34 7.78
C PHE A 40 -11.24 -17.43 8.87
N ARG A 41 -11.05 -17.02 10.11
CA ARG A 41 -11.05 -17.95 11.25
C ARG A 41 -12.40 -18.60 11.47
N GLU A 42 -13.48 -17.85 11.30
CA GLU A 42 -14.84 -18.38 11.44
C GLU A 42 -15.13 -19.47 10.42
N VAL A 43 -14.73 -19.26 9.18
CA VAL A 43 -14.99 -20.21 8.08
C VAL A 43 -14.04 -21.41 8.10
N ASN A 44 -12.76 -21.17 8.34
CA ASN A 44 -11.72 -22.21 8.18
C ASN A 44 -11.34 -22.91 9.47
N HIS A 45 -11.87 -22.47 10.63
CA HIS A 45 -11.59 -23.02 11.97
C HIS A 45 -10.09 -23.07 12.33
N ARG A 46 -9.31 -22.17 11.75
CA ARG A 46 -7.89 -22.00 11.98
C ARG A 46 -7.48 -20.53 11.77
N PRO A 47 -6.36 -20.06 12.36
CA PRO A 47 -5.88 -18.72 12.07
C PRO A 47 -5.44 -18.58 10.61
N LEU A 48 -5.53 -17.34 10.09
CA LEU A 48 -5.02 -16.99 8.77
C LEU A 48 -3.49 -17.14 8.73
N GLY A 49 -2.81 -16.59 9.71
CA GLY A 49 -1.37 -16.64 9.87
C GLY A 49 -0.84 -15.46 10.66
N ASP A 50 0.46 -15.26 10.57
CA ASP A 50 1.19 -14.25 11.32
C ASP A 50 1.68 -13.13 10.40
N VAL A 51 1.41 -11.89 10.78
CA VAL A 51 1.77 -10.65 10.08
C VAL A 51 1.23 -10.61 8.64
N ALA A 52 -0.07 -10.35 8.51
CA ALA A 52 -0.74 -10.18 7.22
C ALA A 52 -0.39 -8.81 6.60
N GLN A 53 0.07 -8.77 5.34
CA GLN A 53 0.61 -7.55 4.72
C GLN A 53 -0.22 -7.02 3.56
N SER A 54 -0.78 -7.88 2.75
CA SER A 54 -1.63 -7.45 1.63
C SER A 54 -2.70 -8.48 1.30
N ILE A 55 -3.80 -7.99 0.76
CA ILE A 55 -4.87 -8.78 0.15
C ILE A 55 -5.09 -8.28 -1.27
N THR A 56 -4.92 -9.16 -2.25
CA THR A 56 -5.02 -8.81 -3.67
C THR A 56 -5.97 -9.78 -4.37
N LYS A 57 -6.92 -9.26 -5.14
CA LYS A 57 -7.83 -10.09 -5.92
C LYS A 57 -7.22 -10.36 -7.30
N ILE A 58 -6.95 -11.64 -7.60
CA ILE A 58 -6.42 -12.12 -8.88
C ILE A 58 -7.23 -13.33 -9.30
N ASN A 59 -7.67 -13.39 -10.55
CA ASN A 59 -8.44 -14.51 -11.12
C ASN A 59 -9.64 -14.94 -10.26
N GLY A 60 -10.35 -13.96 -9.68
CA GLY A 60 -11.51 -14.22 -8.83
C GLY A 60 -11.19 -14.83 -7.47
N LYS A 61 -9.93 -14.86 -7.03
CA LYS A 61 -9.50 -15.30 -5.69
C LYS A 61 -8.79 -14.17 -4.96
N TYR A 62 -8.84 -14.18 -3.62
CA TYR A 62 -8.00 -13.35 -2.78
C TYR A 62 -6.68 -14.06 -2.49
N PHE A 63 -5.58 -13.38 -2.73
CA PHE A 63 -4.23 -13.79 -2.35
C PHE A 63 -3.79 -12.92 -1.18
N VAL A 64 -3.57 -13.53 -0.03
CA VAL A 64 -3.17 -12.83 1.20
C VAL A 64 -1.73 -13.18 1.55
N THR A 65 -0.86 -12.18 1.56
CA THR A 65 0.53 -12.37 1.98
C THR A 65 0.65 -12.35 3.49
N LEU A 66 1.42 -13.29 4.02
CA LEU A 66 1.64 -13.49 5.45
C LEU A 66 3.14 -13.56 5.69
N ASP A 67 3.68 -12.42 6.06
CA ASP A 67 5.10 -12.13 6.16
C ASP A 67 5.83 -13.14 7.07
N ASN A 68 5.50 -13.14 8.35
CA ASN A 68 6.18 -14.00 9.33
C ASN A 68 5.78 -15.48 9.21
N SER A 69 4.65 -15.79 8.58
CA SER A 69 4.26 -17.15 8.25
C SER A 69 4.92 -17.66 6.95
N LYS A 70 5.62 -16.81 6.19
CA LYS A 70 6.32 -17.15 4.95
C LYS A 70 5.42 -17.89 3.95
N LYS A 71 4.21 -17.40 3.80
CA LYS A 71 3.21 -18.02 2.92
C LYS A 71 2.27 -16.99 2.31
N ILE A 72 1.56 -17.47 1.29
CA ILE A 72 0.42 -16.76 0.71
C ILE A 72 -0.78 -17.68 0.84
N GLU A 73 -1.84 -17.19 1.48
CA GLU A 73 -3.11 -17.90 1.58
C GLU A 73 -3.99 -17.52 0.38
N VAL A 74 -4.57 -18.52 -0.29
CA VAL A 74 -5.49 -18.30 -1.41
C VAL A 74 -6.90 -18.60 -0.95
N ILE A 75 -7.80 -17.62 -1.08
CA ILE A 75 -9.12 -17.61 -0.46
C ILE A 75 -10.19 -17.43 -1.54
N ASP A 76 -11.24 -18.18 -1.46
CA ASP A 76 -12.43 -17.96 -2.27
C ASP A 76 -13.20 -16.74 -1.74
N PRO A 77 -13.46 -15.70 -2.57
CA PRO A 77 -14.10 -14.47 -2.11
C PRO A 77 -15.56 -14.64 -1.71
N GLU A 78 -16.28 -15.64 -2.23
CA GLU A 78 -17.71 -15.85 -1.93
C GLU A 78 -17.89 -16.54 -0.59
N THR A 79 -17.02 -17.51 -0.29
CA THR A 79 -17.12 -18.34 0.90
C THR A 79 -16.15 -17.96 2.00
N PHE A 80 -15.08 -17.21 1.69
CA PHE A 80 -13.90 -17.00 2.53
C PHE A 80 -13.18 -18.29 2.92
N GLY A 81 -13.51 -19.39 2.27
CA GLY A 81 -12.81 -20.66 2.43
C GLY A 81 -11.42 -20.63 1.80
N SER A 82 -10.45 -21.25 2.46
CA SER A 82 -9.12 -21.49 1.90
C SER A 82 -9.23 -22.49 0.75
N VAL A 83 -8.73 -22.12 -0.42
CA VAL A 83 -8.66 -22.99 -1.59
C VAL A 83 -7.24 -23.43 -1.91
N GLY A 84 -6.25 -22.86 -1.22
CA GLY A 84 -4.87 -23.27 -1.34
C GLY A 84 -3.91 -22.38 -0.57
N THR A 85 -2.67 -22.82 -0.49
CA THR A 85 -1.59 -22.10 0.18
C THR A 85 -0.33 -22.21 -0.68
N ILE A 86 0.39 -21.10 -0.84
CA ILE A 86 1.70 -21.08 -1.46
C ILE A 86 2.71 -20.94 -0.33
N LEU A 87 3.52 -21.96 -0.09
CA LEU A 87 4.49 -22.01 0.99
C LEU A 87 5.88 -21.66 0.45
N TYR A 88 6.54 -20.70 1.10
CA TYR A 88 7.92 -20.38 0.78
C TYR A 88 8.86 -21.48 1.27
N THR A 89 9.72 -21.94 0.38
CA THR A 89 10.73 -22.98 0.66
C THR A 89 12.10 -22.37 0.99
N GLN A 90 12.24 -21.05 0.86
CA GLN A 90 13.43 -20.29 1.21
C GLN A 90 13.07 -19.17 2.20
N ALA A 91 14.08 -18.48 2.71
CA ALA A 91 13.87 -17.27 3.49
C ALA A 91 13.10 -16.24 2.66
N GLY A 92 12.16 -15.55 3.30
CA GLY A 92 11.35 -14.52 2.65
C GLY A 92 10.33 -13.92 3.59
N PHE A 93 9.93 -12.71 3.23
CA PHE A 93 8.92 -11.90 3.91
C PHE A 93 8.00 -11.29 2.85
N PRO A 94 6.97 -12.04 2.39
CA PRO A 94 6.10 -11.60 1.29
C PRO A 94 5.31 -10.36 1.66
N ARG A 95 5.30 -9.37 0.76
CA ARG A 95 4.64 -8.07 0.98
C ARG A 95 3.45 -7.84 0.05
N GLN A 96 3.68 -7.48 -1.18
CA GLN A 96 2.64 -7.19 -2.16
C GLN A 96 2.68 -8.13 -3.35
N ILE A 97 1.53 -8.29 -3.99
CA ILE A 97 1.37 -9.15 -5.16
C ILE A 97 0.85 -8.32 -6.33
N VAL A 98 1.48 -8.46 -7.49
CA VAL A 98 0.99 -7.92 -8.75
C VAL A 98 0.90 -9.01 -9.81
N ALA A 99 -0.21 -9.10 -10.51
CA ALA A 99 -0.37 -10.02 -11.63
C ALA A 99 0.53 -9.59 -12.80
N ILE A 100 1.19 -10.54 -13.46
CA ILE A 100 2.01 -10.30 -14.64
C ILE A 100 1.50 -11.04 -15.87
N SER A 101 0.64 -12.01 -15.69
CA SER A 101 -0.04 -12.76 -16.73
C SER A 101 -1.36 -13.34 -16.20
N PRO A 102 -2.18 -13.98 -17.03
CA PRO A 102 -3.37 -14.67 -16.54
C PRO A 102 -3.11 -15.80 -15.53
N THR A 103 -1.89 -16.34 -15.48
CA THR A 103 -1.55 -17.50 -14.65
C THR A 103 -0.42 -17.26 -13.64
N GLU A 104 0.21 -16.09 -13.66
CA GLU A 104 1.37 -15.80 -12.83
C GLU A 104 1.31 -14.39 -12.22
N ALA A 105 1.94 -14.26 -11.07
CA ALA A 105 2.13 -12.99 -10.37
C ALA A 105 3.54 -12.89 -9.79
N ILE A 106 3.94 -11.66 -9.48
CA ILE A 106 5.16 -11.33 -8.75
C ILE A 106 4.79 -10.84 -7.35
N VAL A 107 5.51 -11.35 -6.38
CA VAL A 107 5.43 -10.94 -4.98
C VAL A 107 6.68 -10.15 -4.62
N SER A 108 6.51 -8.98 -4.03
CA SER A 108 7.63 -8.25 -3.42
C SER A 108 8.04 -8.88 -2.09
N ASP A 109 9.31 -8.75 -1.75
CA ASP A 109 9.88 -9.43 -0.59
C ASP A 109 10.99 -8.59 0.05
N LEU A 110 11.12 -8.65 1.37
CA LEU A 110 12.15 -7.91 2.10
C LEU A 110 13.53 -8.57 2.06
N GLU A 111 13.66 -9.82 1.62
CA GLU A 111 14.93 -10.54 1.47
C GLU A 111 15.69 -10.21 0.16
N ARG A 112 15.47 -9.03 -0.40
CA ARG A 112 16.09 -8.58 -1.65
C ARG A 112 15.84 -9.55 -2.81
N GLN A 113 14.60 -9.95 -2.94
CA GLN A 113 14.13 -10.82 -4.01
C GLN A 113 12.75 -10.41 -4.48
N LEU A 114 12.40 -10.82 -5.68
CA LEU A 114 11.03 -10.94 -6.15
C LEU A 114 10.70 -12.43 -6.23
N VAL A 115 9.46 -12.77 -5.95
CA VAL A 115 9.05 -14.17 -5.96
C VAL A 115 7.95 -14.37 -6.99
N ARG A 116 8.20 -15.24 -7.97
CA ARG A 116 7.21 -15.60 -8.99
C ARG A 116 6.33 -16.72 -8.47
N ILE A 117 5.03 -16.53 -8.56
CA ILE A 117 4.03 -17.49 -8.09
C ILE A 117 3.02 -17.79 -9.18
N ARG A 118 2.37 -18.95 -9.06
CA ARG A 118 1.22 -19.34 -9.88
C ARG A 118 -0.06 -18.76 -9.27
N THR A 119 -0.95 -18.21 -10.12
CA THR A 119 -2.24 -17.64 -9.69
C THR A 119 -3.44 -18.55 -10.02
N VAL A 120 -3.16 -19.72 -10.55
CA VAL A 120 -4.15 -20.77 -10.86
C VAL A 120 -3.71 -22.09 -10.24
N GLU A 121 -4.64 -22.99 -9.99
CA GLU A 121 -4.33 -24.32 -9.47
C GLU A 121 -3.43 -25.15 -10.43
N PRO A 122 -2.58 -26.03 -9.88
CA PRO A 122 -2.38 -26.28 -8.46
C PRO A 122 -1.48 -25.20 -7.83
N TYR A 123 -1.88 -24.73 -6.64
CA TYR A 123 -1.03 -23.92 -5.80
C TYR A 123 0.07 -24.81 -5.15
N GLY A 124 0.95 -24.23 -4.37
CA GLY A 124 1.96 -25.01 -3.66
C GLY A 124 3.21 -24.22 -3.36
N GLU A 125 4.28 -24.41 -4.12
CA GLU A 125 5.53 -23.67 -3.95
C GLU A 125 5.65 -22.54 -4.96
N PRO A 126 6.43 -21.49 -4.66
CA PRO A 126 6.82 -20.49 -5.65
C PRO A 126 7.47 -21.10 -6.88
N LEU A 127 7.23 -20.51 -8.04
CA LEU A 127 7.86 -20.92 -9.30
C LEU A 127 9.33 -20.53 -9.36
N GLU A 128 9.69 -19.37 -8.80
CA GLU A 128 11.05 -18.82 -8.88
C GLU A 128 11.29 -17.79 -7.79
N TYR A 129 12.51 -17.77 -7.24
CA TYR A 129 13.03 -16.69 -6.39
C TYR A 129 14.07 -15.90 -7.19
N ILE A 130 13.80 -14.62 -7.43
CA ILE A 130 14.58 -13.74 -8.30
C ILE A 130 15.36 -12.75 -7.43
N SER A 131 16.66 -12.92 -7.29
CA SER A 131 17.50 -11.99 -6.50
C SER A 131 17.55 -10.61 -7.14
N ILE A 132 17.41 -9.57 -6.31
CA ILE A 132 17.50 -8.16 -6.68
C ILE A 132 18.42 -7.40 -5.74
N PRO A 133 19.00 -6.25 -6.18
CA PRO A 133 20.01 -5.55 -5.38
C PRO A 133 19.50 -4.95 -4.06
N ARG A 134 18.20 -4.60 -3.98
CA ARG A 134 17.57 -3.99 -2.80
C ARG A 134 16.18 -4.58 -2.59
N SER A 135 15.74 -4.56 -1.34
CA SER A 135 14.37 -4.95 -0.99
C SER A 135 13.36 -4.02 -1.65
N VAL A 136 12.25 -4.60 -2.07
CA VAL A 136 11.10 -3.89 -2.61
C VAL A 136 9.90 -4.19 -1.74
N GLU A 137 9.26 -3.16 -1.19
CA GLU A 137 8.07 -3.32 -0.36
C GLU A 137 6.79 -3.20 -1.21
N TYR A 138 6.71 -2.15 -2.02
CA TYR A 138 5.55 -1.85 -2.85
C TYR A 138 5.84 -2.06 -4.33
N LEU A 139 4.86 -2.64 -5.02
CA LEU A 139 4.88 -2.87 -6.46
C LEU A 139 3.63 -2.28 -7.12
N VAL A 140 3.80 -1.76 -8.32
CA VAL A 140 2.69 -1.50 -9.25
C VAL A 140 3.07 -2.00 -10.65
N THR A 141 2.05 -2.30 -11.45
CA THR A 141 2.24 -2.70 -12.84
C THR A 141 1.56 -1.71 -13.77
N VAL A 142 2.24 -1.38 -14.85
CA VAL A 142 1.66 -0.66 -15.99
C VAL A 142 2.14 -1.36 -17.26
N ASP A 143 1.20 -1.76 -18.10
CA ASP A 143 1.46 -2.55 -19.30
C ASP A 143 2.28 -3.82 -18.97
N ASN A 144 3.44 -3.95 -19.62
CA ASN A 144 4.36 -5.06 -19.44
C ASN A 144 5.51 -4.73 -18.48
N LYS A 145 5.35 -3.74 -17.61
CA LYS A 145 6.38 -3.32 -16.66
C LYS A 145 5.91 -3.42 -15.21
N ILE A 146 6.84 -3.71 -14.33
CA ILE A 146 6.69 -3.66 -12.89
C ILE A 146 7.57 -2.54 -12.36
N PHE A 147 7.01 -1.70 -11.52
CA PHE A 147 7.71 -0.65 -10.79
C PHE A 147 7.76 -1.02 -9.31
N GLY A 148 8.96 -1.03 -8.74
CA GLY A 148 9.18 -1.40 -7.34
C GLY A 148 9.90 -0.30 -6.57
N MET A 149 9.30 0.21 -5.48
CA MET A 149 9.89 1.24 -4.65
C MET A 149 11.01 0.67 -3.77
N THR A 150 12.18 1.30 -3.84
CA THR A 150 13.34 0.99 -3.01
C THR A 150 13.91 2.24 -2.36
N THR A 151 14.84 2.09 -1.41
CA THR A 151 15.60 3.23 -0.85
C THR A 151 16.55 3.88 -1.85
N GLY A 152 16.87 3.22 -2.95
CA GLY A 152 17.78 3.69 -3.99
C GLY A 152 17.12 4.22 -5.25
N GLY A 153 15.80 4.39 -5.25
CA GLY A 153 15.01 4.77 -6.41
C GLY A 153 13.94 3.73 -6.74
N ILE A 154 13.25 3.91 -7.83
CA ILE A 154 12.28 2.93 -8.32
C ILE A 154 12.99 1.97 -9.26
N TYR A 155 12.88 0.69 -8.97
CA TYR A 155 13.32 -0.37 -9.86
C TYR A 155 12.25 -0.64 -10.91
N VAL A 156 12.69 -0.85 -12.16
CA VAL A 156 11.81 -1.19 -13.28
C VAL A 156 12.22 -2.53 -13.87
N PHE A 157 11.22 -3.42 -14.00
CA PHE A 157 11.38 -4.75 -14.58
C PHE A 157 10.41 -4.94 -15.73
N ASP A 158 10.79 -5.74 -16.72
CA ASP A 158 9.84 -6.19 -17.76
C ASP A 158 9.17 -7.50 -17.29
N THR A 159 7.86 -7.61 -17.42
CA THR A 159 7.09 -8.78 -16.93
C THR A 159 7.47 -10.10 -17.62
N ASP A 160 7.91 -10.03 -18.87
CA ASP A 160 8.30 -11.20 -19.68
C ASP A 160 9.73 -11.69 -19.41
N ASN A 161 10.54 -10.95 -18.67
CA ASN A 161 11.98 -11.24 -18.57
C ASN A 161 12.64 -10.76 -17.26
N ILE A 162 11.94 -10.85 -16.16
CA ILE A 162 12.35 -10.27 -14.85
C ILE A 162 13.70 -10.82 -14.40
N SER A 163 13.93 -12.13 -14.55
CA SER A 163 15.15 -12.80 -14.06
C SER A 163 16.35 -12.67 -14.97
N LYS A 164 16.21 -12.20 -16.20
CA LYS A 164 17.26 -12.23 -17.22
C LYS A 164 17.81 -10.87 -17.62
N LYS A 165 17.03 -9.81 -17.41
CA LYS A 165 17.45 -8.44 -17.72
C LYS A 165 18.00 -7.74 -16.48
N ALA A 166 18.97 -6.85 -16.71
CA ALA A 166 19.43 -5.95 -15.66
C ALA A 166 18.27 -5.06 -15.16
N VAL A 167 18.24 -4.83 -13.86
CA VAL A 167 17.29 -3.93 -13.23
C VAL A 167 17.55 -2.50 -13.71
N ARG A 168 16.55 -1.85 -14.26
CA ARG A 168 16.60 -0.41 -14.55
C ARG A 168 16.20 0.37 -13.31
N VAL A 169 16.66 1.59 -13.18
CA VAL A 169 16.44 2.40 -11.99
C VAL A 169 16.04 3.81 -12.38
N ILE A 170 15.02 4.33 -11.72
CA ILE A 170 14.64 5.76 -11.74
C ILE A 170 15.18 6.35 -10.43
N PRO A 171 16.38 6.98 -10.44
CA PRO A 171 17.09 7.34 -9.21
C PRO A 171 16.56 8.62 -8.55
N GLU A 172 15.75 9.40 -9.25
CA GLU A 172 15.19 10.67 -8.76
C GLU A 172 14.18 10.46 -7.63
N VAL A 173 13.51 9.30 -7.64
CA VAL A 173 12.50 8.96 -6.65
C VAL A 173 13.11 8.07 -5.57
N LYS A 174 13.42 8.65 -4.41
CA LYS A 174 14.01 7.92 -3.29
C LYS A 174 13.03 7.82 -2.14
N ASN A 175 12.87 6.62 -1.62
CA ASN A 175 12.22 6.43 -0.35
C ASN A 175 13.24 6.61 0.78
N ASP A 176 12.88 7.36 1.80
CA ASP A 176 13.73 7.56 2.97
C ASP A 176 13.73 6.29 3.84
N GLU A 177 14.87 5.98 4.45
CA GLU A 177 15.02 4.82 5.35
C GLU A 177 14.05 4.88 6.55
N ASN A 178 13.62 6.09 6.93
CA ASN A 178 12.66 6.31 8.01
C ASN A 178 11.20 6.39 7.53
N THR A 179 10.96 6.35 6.22
CA THR A 179 9.62 6.43 5.62
C THR A 179 9.34 5.19 4.78
N LYS A 180 9.44 4.03 5.39
CA LYS A 180 9.26 2.70 4.75
C LYS A 180 7.89 2.45 4.11
N THR A 181 7.04 3.44 3.98
CA THR A 181 5.64 3.26 3.67
C THR A 181 5.13 4.09 2.51
N CYS A 182 6.02 4.59 1.66
CA CYS A 182 5.59 5.26 0.45
C CYS A 182 4.96 4.24 -0.50
N ARG A 183 3.65 4.30 -0.62
CA ARG A 183 2.90 3.55 -1.62
C ARG A 183 3.17 4.11 -3.00
N MET A 184 3.27 3.24 -3.99
CA MET A 184 3.13 3.66 -5.39
C MET A 184 1.69 3.44 -5.83
N LEU A 185 1.22 4.31 -6.70
CA LEU A 185 -0.15 4.36 -7.19
C LEU A 185 -0.13 4.40 -8.72
N VAL A 186 -1.20 3.91 -9.34
CA VAL A 186 -1.43 4.05 -10.78
C VAL A 186 -2.70 4.86 -10.97
N ASP A 187 -2.62 5.92 -11.75
CA ASP A 187 -3.77 6.77 -12.05
C ASP A 187 -4.55 6.28 -13.28
N LYS A 188 -5.68 6.91 -13.56
CA LYS A 188 -6.54 6.58 -14.69
C LYS A 188 -5.90 6.77 -16.07
N TYR A 189 -4.78 7.48 -16.14
CA TYR A 189 -4.00 7.66 -17.35
C TYR A 189 -2.84 6.67 -17.47
N GLN A 190 -2.81 5.67 -16.57
CA GLN A 190 -1.75 4.66 -16.48
C GLN A 190 -0.37 5.25 -16.16
N ARG A 191 -0.30 6.38 -15.47
CA ARG A 191 0.94 6.95 -14.95
C ARG A 191 1.20 6.42 -13.55
N VAL A 192 2.47 6.29 -13.19
CA VAL A 192 2.89 5.84 -11.86
C VAL A 192 3.15 7.05 -10.97
N TRP A 193 2.57 7.05 -9.79
CA TRP A 193 2.77 8.08 -8.77
C TRP A 193 3.48 7.51 -7.55
N ALA A 194 4.37 8.30 -6.98
CA ALA A 194 5.04 8.01 -5.72
C ALA A 194 4.97 9.22 -4.80
N LEU A 195 4.71 8.97 -3.52
CA LEU A 195 4.77 10.00 -2.48
C LEU A 195 6.13 9.94 -1.80
N MET A 196 6.81 11.07 -1.71
CA MET A 196 8.11 11.21 -1.05
C MET A 196 8.06 12.28 0.04
N ASN A 197 8.92 12.13 1.06
CA ASN A 197 9.24 13.20 1.96
C ASN A 197 10.49 13.95 1.46
N ILE A 198 10.38 15.28 1.36
CA ILE A 198 11.53 16.14 1.11
C ILE A 198 12.21 16.41 2.44
N ARG A 199 13.53 16.22 2.51
CA ARG A 199 14.31 16.40 3.73
C ARG A 199 15.42 17.43 3.57
N GLU A 200 15.63 18.18 4.67
CA GLU A 200 16.82 18.97 4.92
C GLU A 200 17.49 18.40 6.17
N GLY A 201 18.56 17.65 5.98
CA GLY A 201 19.16 16.86 7.06
C GLY A 201 18.20 15.80 7.60
N ASN A 202 17.96 15.82 8.91
CA ASN A 202 17.04 14.87 9.57
C ASN A 202 15.59 15.37 9.62
N ARG A 203 15.28 16.52 9.03
CA ARG A 203 13.98 17.16 9.12
C ARG A 203 13.22 17.00 7.80
N VAL A 204 11.94 16.63 7.90
CA VAL A 204 11.02 16.65 6.75
C VAL A 204 10.52 18.09 6.57
N CYS A 205 10.76 18.67 5.41
CA CYS A 205 10.37 20.04 5.06
C CYS A 205 9.28 20.12 3.99
N GLY A 206 8.89 18.99 3.40
CA GLY A 206 7.81 18.93 2.42
C GLY A 206 7.39 17.51 2.12
N ILE A 207 6.26 17.39 1.46
CA ILE A 207 5.76 16.17 0.84
C ILE A 207 5.74 16.40 -0.66
N GLU A 208 6.32 15.50 -1.42
CA GLU A 208 6.35 15.55 -2.88
C GLU A 208 5.60 14.35 -3.46
N LEU A 209 4.68 14.63 -4.37
CA LEU A 209 4.06 13.62 -5.21
C LEU A 209 4.71 13.68 -6.59
N VAL A 210 5.35 12.58 -6.96
CA VAL A 210 6.12 12.46 -8.20
C VAL A 210 5.36 11.60 -9.18
N CYS A 211 5.11 12.14 -10.37
CA CYS A 211 4.53 11.43 -11.51
C CYS A 211 5.64 10.88 -12.41
N ILE A 212 5.53 9.63 -12.76
CA ILE A 212 6.47 8.92 -13.62
C ILE A 212 5.75 8.49 -14.89
N ASP A 213 6.32 8.86 -16.04
CA ASP A 213 5.95 8.27 -17.32
C ASP A 213 6.47 6.83 -17.39
N PRO A 214 5.60 5.82 -17.41
CA PRO A 214 6.03 4.43 -17.42
C PRO A 214 6.68 3.99 -18.74
N HIS A 215 6.42 4.69 -19.85
CA HIS A 215 7.01 4.36 -21.14
C HIS A 215 8.44 4.89 -21.26
N GLN A 216 8.66 6.13 -20.80
CA GLN A 216 9.98 6.77 -20.81
C GLN A 216 10.83 6.36 -19.60
N GLU A 217 10.21 5.79 -18.56
CA GLU A 217 10.85 5.43 -17.27
C GLU A 217 11.54 6.65 -16.62
N LYS A 218 10.84 7.77 -16.61
CA LYS A 218 11.34 9.06 -16.12
C LYS A 218 10.28 9.80 -15.32
N VAL A 219 10.75 10.65 -14.42
CA VAL A 219 9.91 11.64 -13.77
C VAL A 219 9.40 12.61 -14.81
N GLU A 220 8.08 12.74 -14.93
CA GLU A 220 7.39 13.67 -15.82
C GLU A 220 7.15 15.01 -15.13
N VAL A 221 6.63 14.96 -13.91
CA VAL A 221 6.32 16.14 -13.11
C VAL A 221 6.31 15.77 -11.62
N SER A 222 6.58 16.75 -10.78
CA SER A 222 6.38 16.62 -9.33
C SER A 222 5.67 17.84 -8.77
N TYR A 223 4.94 17.61 -7.68
CA TYR A 223 4.20 18.64 -6.95
C TYR A 223 4.51 18.56 -5.47
N THR A 224 4.83 19.70 -4.86
CA THR A 224 5.27 19.77 -3.49
C THR A 224 4.25 20.48 -2.60
N LEU A 225 3.85 19.83 -1.51
CA LEU A 225 3.16 20.45 -0.39
C LEU A 225 4.21 20.84 0.67
N PRO A 226 4.47 22.14 0.89
CA PRO A 226 5.45 22.55 1.88
C PRO A 226 4.95 22.29 3.30
N ILE A 227 5.85 21.85 4.18
CA ILE A 227 5.60 21.76 5.61
C ILE A 227 6.03 23.08 6.25
N SER A 228 5.12 23.68 7.03
CA SER A 228 5.38 24.98 7.66
C SER A 228 6.53 24.88 8.66
N GLU A 229 7.57 25.68 8.40
CA GLU A 229 8.75 25.79 9.25
C GLU A 229 8.60 26.87 10.34
N LYS A 230 7.47 27.57 10.34
CA LYS A 230 7.28 28.73 11.22
C LYS A 230 7.38 28.30 12.68
N ALA A 231 8.16 29.06 13.45
CA ALA A 231 8.15 28.97 14.90
C ALA A 231 6.75 29.18 15.50
N ASN A 232 5.87 29.84 14.72
CA ASN A 232 4.49 30.13 15.07
C ASN A 232 3.57 29.72 13.90
N PRO A 233 3.27 28.42 13.72
CA PRO A 233 2.32 27.98 12.71
C PRO A 233 0.92 28.53 13.01
N GLN A 234 0.17 28.81 11.94
CA GLN A 234 -1.21 29.24 12.03
C GLN A 234 -2.16 28.03 11.91
N ALA A 235 -3.39 28.19 12.37
CA ALA A 235 -4.40 27.16 12.14
C ALA A 235 -4.55 26.84 10.64
N GLY A 236 -4.53 25.57 10.30
CA GLY A 236 -4.53 25.07 8.92
C GLY A 236 -3.15 24.85 8.30
N ASP A 237 -2.07 25.37 8.88
CA ASP A 237 -0.72 25.09 8.38
C ASP A 237 -0.38 23.60 8.52
N VAL A 238 0.18 23.01 7.47
CA VAL A 238 0.78 21.67 7.56
C VAL A 238 2.08 21.77 8.33
N ILE A 239 2.18 21.08 9.45
CA ILE A 239 3.29 21.21 10.42
C ILE A 239 4.13 19.95 10.56
N GLY A 240 3.76 18.90 9.86
CA GLY A 240 4.51 17.67 9.89
C GLY A 240 3.86 16.55 9.10
N THR A 241 4.61 15.47 9.02
CA THR A 241 4.14 14.19 8.57
C THR A 241 3.96 13.29 9.79
N ILE A 242 3.08 12.33 9.68
CA ILE A 242 2.99 11.27 10.67
C ILE A 242 4.04 10.19 10.34
N THR A 243 4.35 9.37 11.32
CA THR A 243 5.40 8.33 11.24
C THR A 243 5.23 7.43 10.02
N TYR A 244 4.00 7.24 9.56
CA TYR A 244 3.66 6.47 8.37
C TYR A 244 2.77 7.30 7.46
N ASN A 245 3.34 7.91 6.42
CA ASN A 245 2.54 8.58 5.42
C ASN A 245 1.72 7.55 4.65
N ARG A 246 0.41 7.68 4.71
CA ARG A 246 -0.50 6.84 3.95
C ARG A 246 -1.04 7.64 2.77
N THR A 247 -1.15 6.97 1.65
CA THR A 247 -1.68 7.56 0.42
C THR A 247 -2.46 6.50 -0.35
N ASP A 248 -3.49 6.92 -1.04
CA ASP A 248 -4.24 6.06 -1.95
C ASP A 248 -4.89 6.88 -3.06
N ILE A 249 -5.27 6.21 -4.11
CA ILE A 249 -6.05 6.73 -5.23
C ILE A 249 -7.01 5.63 -5.68
N ASP A 250 -8.27 5.99 -5.94
CA ASP A 250 -9.06 5.16 -6.84
C ASP A 250 -8.73 5.55 -8.29
N PRO A 251 -8.43 4.61 -9.19
CA PRO A 251 -8.00 4.91 -10.56
C PRO A 251 -9.11 5.53 -11.42
N THR A 252 -10.34 5.69 -10.94
CA THR A 252 -11.40 6.41 -11.64
C THR A 252 -11.45 7.90 -11.27
N LEU A 253 -10.76 8.30 -10.20
CA LEU A 253 -10.76 9.65 -9.65
C LEU A 253 -9.60 10.50 -10.20
N ASN A 254 -9.72 11.83 -9.97
CA ASN A 254 -8.67 12.80 -10.27
C ASN A 254 -7.81 13.18 -9.06
N TRP A 255 -7.97 12.51 -7.94
CA TRP A 255 -7.41 12.92 -6.67
C TRP A 255 -6.58 11.82 -6.03
N ILE A 256 -5.34 12.15 -5.66
CA ILE A 256 -4.52 11.34 -4.75
C ILE A 256 -4.74 11.87 -3.34
N TYR A 257 -5.11 11.00 -2.43
CA TYR A 257 -5.35 11.31 -1.03
C TYR A 257 -4.16 10.86 -0.18
N PHE A 258 -3.82 11.67 0.82
CA PHE A 258 -2.74 11.34 1.75
C PHE A 258 -2.96 12.03 3.10
N ASN A 259 -2.31 11.52 4.13
CA ASN A 259 -2.44 12.07 5.46
C ASN A 259 -1.25 12.96 5.84
N VAL A 260 -1.56 14.02 6.59
CA VAL A 260 -0.60 14.97 7.15
C VAL A 260 -0.98 15.35 8.57
N LYS A 261 -0.11 16.09 9.25
CA LYS A 261 -0.39 16.71 10.54
C LYS A 261 -0.58 18.21 10.34
N THR A 262 -1.72 18.74 10.78
CA THR A 262 -2.05 20.16 10.65
C THR A 262 -2.14 20.85 12.02
N CYS A 263 -1.76 22.13 12.07
CA CYS A 263 -1.94 22.98 13.22
C CYS A 263 -3.42 23.32 13.41
N LYS A 264 -3.93 23.13 14.62
CA LYS A 264 -5.29 23.54 15.00
C LYS A 264 -5.28 24.88 15.73
N SER A 265 -4.34 25.06 16.62
CA SER A 265 -4.15 26.32 17.34
C SER A 265 -2.69 26.45 17.78
N ASN A 266 -2.26 27.70 17.90
CA ASN A 266 -0.99 28.06 18.49
C ASN A 266 -1.23 29.14 19.54
N THR A 267 -1.07 28.80 20.79
CA THR A 267 -1.36 29.65 21.93
C THR A 267 -0.19 29.68 22.89
N ALA A 268 -0.25 30.49 23.94
CA ALA A 268 0.75 30.50 25.02
C ALA A 268 0.89 29.13 25.71
N ALA A 269 -0.15 28.28 25.65
CA ALA A 269 -0.10 26.91 26.16
C ALA A 269 0.58 25.90 25.23
N GLY A 270 0.92 26.33 24.00
CA GLY A 270 1.57 25.49 22.99
C GLY A 270 0.76 25.32 21.71
N ILE A 271 1.30 24.47 20.82
CA ILE A 271 0.69 24.13 19.55
C ILE A 271 -0.17 22.88 19.74
N THR A 272 -1.43 22.96 19.36
CA THR A 272 -2.29 21.78 19.19
C THR A 272 -2.36 21.39 17.73
N SER A 273 -2.44 20.10 17.46
CA SER A 273 -2.45 19.56 16.10
C SER A 273 -3.46 18.44 15.96
N VAL A 274 -3.83 18.14 14.73
CA VAL A 274 -4.70 17.04 14.36
C VAL A 274 -4.13 16.34 13.13
N GLN A 275 -4.41 15.06 13.00
CA GLN A 275 -4.22 14.38 11.72
C GLN A 275 -5.29 14.85 10.74
N SER A 276 -4.92 15.04 9.50
CA SER A 276 -5.80 15.49 8.45
C SER A 276 -5.54 14.72 7.16
N VAL A 277 -6.57 14.57 6.35
CA VAL A 277 -6.43 14.11 4.98
C VAL A 277 -6.34 15.32 4.07
N TYR A 278 -5.35 15.31 3.23
CA TYR A 278 -5.19 16.20 2.09
C TYR A 278 -5.36 15.40 0.80
N ARG A 279 -5.66 16.09 -0.27
CA ARG A 279 -5.66 15.50 -1.60
C ARG A 279 -5.03 16.43 -2.62
N MET A 280 -4.48 15.83 -3.66
CA MET A 280 -3.88 16.55 -4.79
C MET A 280 -4.59 16.16 -6.09
N ASN A 281 -4.93 17.14 -6.89
CA ASN A 281 -5.47 16.92 -8.22
C ASN A 281 -4.37 16.46 -9.19
N ILE A 282 -4.52 15.29 -9.80
CA ILE A 282 -3.51 14.72 -10.72
C ILE A 282 -3.36 15.47 -12.03
N GLY A 283 -4.30 16.35 -12.38
CA GLY A 283 -4.26 17.15 -13.60
C GLY A 283 -3.67 18.54 -13.39
N THR A 284 -3.93 19.18 -12.23
CA THR A 284 -3.50 20.55 -11.95
C THR A 284 -2.33 20.62 -10.96
N GLY A 285 -2.12 19.59 -10.14
CA GLY A 285 -1.16 19.59 -9.04
C GLY A 285 -1.59 20.41 -7.82
N GLU A 286 -2.82 20.89 -7.80
CA GLU A 286 -3.35 21.65 -6.68
C GLU A 286 -3.63 20.76 -5.48
N PHE A 287 -3.16 21.21 -4.31
CA PHE A 287 -3.40 20.56 -3.03
C PHE A 287 -4.57 21.22 -2.32
N GLU A 288 -5.42 20.42 -1.68
CA GLU A 288 -6.46 20.93 -0.81
C GLU A 288 -6.60 20.10 0.46
N HIS A 289 -6.99 20.76 1.53
CA HIS A 289 -7.44 20.11 2.76
C HIS A 289 -8.77 19.42 2.49
N TYR A 290 -8.87 18.13 2.83
CA TYR A 290 -10.09 17.35 2.61
C TYR A 290 -10.89 17.20 3.89
N LEU A 291 -10.30 16.68 4.97
CA LEU A 291 -10.94 16.54 6.28
C LEU A 291 -9.92 16.43 7.42
N ASP A 292 -10.40 16.76 8.63
CA ASP A 292 -9.67 16.51 9.87
C ASP A 292 -10.07 15.18 10.50
N LEU A 293 -9.15 14.56 11.23
CA LEU A 293 -9.31 13.26 11.89
C LEU A 293 -9.12 13.42 13.41
N PRO A 294 -10.09 14.02 14.11
CA PRO A 294 -9.97 14.23 15.55
C PRO A 294 -10.00 12.86 16.30
N GLY A 295 -9.08 12.70 17.25
CA GLY A 295 -9.00 11.48 18.07
C GLY A 295 -8.24 10.32 17.45
N ILE A 296 -7.71 10.49 16.23
CA ILE A 296 -6.84 9.50 15.59
C ILE A 296 -5.39 9.90 15.83
N ASP A 297 -4.65 9.10 16.58
CA ASP A 297 -3.24 9.34 16.86
C ASP A 297 -2.32 8.70 15.82
N MET A 298 -2.66 7.51 15.35
CA MET A 298 -1.88 6.78 14.36
C MET A 298 -2.82 6.16 13.31
N MET A 299 -2.43 6.23 12.05
CA MET A 299 -3.17 5.65 10.96
C MET A 299 -2.39 4.50 10.35
N TYR A 300 -2.93 3.30 10.42
CA TYR A 300 -2.32 2.09 9.87
C TYR A 300 -2.81 1.76 8.47
N GLY A 301 -4.10 1.89 8.23
CA GLY A 301 -4.74 1.62 6.94
C GLY A 301 -5.34 2.88 6.33
N PHE A 302 -5.23 3.00 5.01
CA PHE A 302 -5.81 4.09 4.24
C PHE A 302 -6.26 3.56 2.89
N SER A 303 -7.51 3.75 2.55
CA SER A 303 -8.04 3.37 1.24
C SER A 303 -9.11 4.35 0.77
N VAL A 304 -9.26 4.45 -0.54
CA VAL A 304 -10.23 5.35 -1.18
C VAL A 304 -11.14 4.55 -2.12
N SER A 305 -12.45 4.73 -1.98
CA SER A 305 -13.43 4.10 -2.86
C SER A 305 -13.59 4.87 -4.18
N PRO A 306 -14.21 4.26 -5.21
CA PRO A 306 -14.57 4.94 -6.46
C PRO A 306 -15.48 6.15 -6.26
N GLN A 307 -16.22 6.22 -5.15
CA GLN A 307 -17.06 7.34 -4.77
C GLN A 307 -16.30 8.47 -4.06
N GLY A 308 -15.00 8.27 -3.79
CA GLY A 308 -14.18 9.23 -3.05
C GLY A 308 -14.33 9.12 -1.53
N GLU A 309 -14.92 8.03 -1.03
CA GLU A 309 -14.99 7.75 0.40
C GLU A 309 -13.63 7.30 0.91
N VAL A 310 -13.23 7.81 2.05
CA VAL A 310 -11.94 7.51 2.66
C VAL A 310 -12.16 6.54 3.82
N TYR A 311 -11.57 5.36 3.72
CA TYR A 311 -11.55 4.34 4.76
C TYR A 311 -10.23 4.42 5.52
N LEU A 312 -10.35 4.48 6.83
CA LEU A 312 -9.21 4.63 7.74
C LEU A 312 -9.23 3.50 8.76
N CYS A 313 -8.05 2.95 9.01
CA CYS A 313 -7.84 1.99 10.09
C CYS A 313 -6.82 2.57 11.07
N ASP A 314 -7.21 2.59 12.35
CA ASP A 314 -6.40 3.01 13.49
C ASP A 314 -5.74 1.79 14.17
#